data_9280d983e2f96e8de5073ca7b2278b39
#
_entry.id   9280d983e2f96e8de5073ca7b2278b39
#
_cell.length_a   1.000
_cell.length_b   1.000
_cell.length_c   1.000
_cell.angle_alpha   90.00
_cell.angle_beta   90.00
_cell.angle_gamma   90.00
#
_symmetry.space_group_name_H-M   'P 1'
#
loop_
_entity.id
_entity.type
_entity.pdbx_description
1 polymer ?
#
loop_
_entity_poly.entity_id
_entity_poly.type
_entity_poly.pdbx_seq_one_letter_code
_entity_poly.pdbx_strand_id
1 'polypeptide(L)'
;MKRFIAVLISIVLFTFPLLSVEAAAITTENREYLPDGTYFIETVSDSTDNESYFGFFARLMSFFRKLIEFFKGQKTVIKTKYLNYYSSEGELLWTAKLKGKFICSRSAVICSSADFSIDIFDSDWTLVSSSCSEQENTAIAEFSVRQTKLLVPLKTITKEMTLICDINGNVK
;
A
#
# COMPACT_ATOMS: atom_id res chain seq x y z
N MET A 1 -41.20 -14.35 -18.18
CA MET A 1 -40.17 -14.19 -17.16
C MET A 1 -38.80 -14.79 -17.57
N LYS A 2 -38.66 -16.04 -17.98
CA LYS A 2 -37.35 -16.66 -18.35
C LYS A 2 -36.61 -15.93 -19.48
N ARG A 3 -37.29 -15.39 -20.48
CA ARG A 3 -36.71 -14.65 -21.61
C ARG A 3 -36.18 -13.24 -21.21
N PHE A 4 -36.81 -12.58 -20.24
CA PHE A 4 -36.36 -11.29 -19.71
C PHE A 4 -35.05 -11.41 -18.89
N ILE A 5 -34.92 -12.47 -18.13
CA ILE A 5 -33.70 -12.74 -17.33
C ILE A 5 -32.51 -13.03 -18.26
N ALA A 6 -32.70 -13.76 -19.36
CA ALA A 6 -31.62 -14.00 -20.32
C ALA A 6 -31.15 -12.75 -21.04
N VAL A 7 -32.03 -11.81 -21.37
CA VAL A 7 -31.68 -10.52 -21.99
C VAL A 7 -30.92 -9.63 -21.00
N LEU A 8 -31.30 -9.60 -19.71
CA LEU A 8 -30.65 -8.84 -18.69
C LEU A 8 -29.22 -9.35 -18.40
N ILE A 9 -29.03 -10.66 -18.38
CA ILE A 9 -27.72 -11.31 -18.25
C ILE A 9 -26.83 -11.01 -19.46
N SER A 10 -27.39 -10.99 -20.67
CA SER A 10 -26.67 -10.70 -21.91
C SER A 10 -26.19 -9.25 -21.94
N ILE A 11 -27.00 -8.28 -21.48
CA ILE A 11 -26.62 -6.85 -21.42
C ILE A 11 -25.50 -6.65 -20.39
N VAL A 12 -25.56 -7.32 -19.21
CA VAL A 12 -24.52 -7.24 -18.20
C VAL A 12 -23.19 -7.83 -18.71
N LEU A 13 -23.21 -8.88 -19.52
CA LEU A 13 -22.01 -9.48 -20.09
C LEU A 13 -21.37 -8.62 -21.20
N PHE A 14 -22.16 -7.82 -21.93
CA PHE A 14 -21.63 -7.00 -23.04
C PHE A 14 -21.12 -5.61 -22.62
N THR A 15 -21.56 -5.09 -21.48
CA THR A 15 -21.12 -3.76 -21.00
C THR A 15 -19.87 -3.81 -20.12
N PHE A 16 -19.42 -4.99 -19.69
CA PHE A 16 -18.28 -5.14 -18.77
C PHE A 16 -16.87 -4.93 -19.37
N PRO A 17 -16.59 -5.07 -20.66
CA PRO A 17 -15.22 -4.86 -21.14
C PRO A 17 -14.82 -3.41 -21.40
N LEU A 18 -15.71 -2.42 -21.22
CA LEU A 18 -15.46 -1.04 -21.64
C LEU A 18 -15.12 -0.05 -20.49
N LEU A 19 -15.00 -0.51 -19.25
CA LEU A 19 -14.71 0.35 -18.11
C LEU A 19 -13.43 -0.04 -17.34
N SER A 20 -12.37 -0.41 -18.05
CA SER A 20 -11.03 -0.33 -17.48
C SER A 20 -10.49 1.10 -17.65
N VAL A 21 -11.05 2.03 -16.90
CA VAL A 21 -10.34 3.29 -16.62
C VAL A 21 -9.27 2.93 -15.60
N GLU A 22 -8.05 2.72 -16.06
CA GLU A 22 -6.88 2.80 -15.21
C GLU A 22 -6.86 4.23 -14.65
N ALA A 23 -7.34 4.38 -13.43
CA ALA A 23 -7.07 5.57 -12.65
C ALA A 23 -5.56 5.60 -12.42
N ALA A 24 -4.85 6.48 -13.12
CA ALA A 24 -3.46 6.76 -12.88
C ALA A 24 -3.31 7.09 -11.39
N ALA A 25 -2.63 6.22 -10.66
CA ALA A 25 -2.32 6.46 -9.26
C ALA A 25 -1.50 7.75 -9.17
N ILE A 26 -2.02 8.75 -8.47
CA ILE A 26 -1.26 9.97 -8.18
C ILE A 26 -0.16 9.55 -7.22
N THR A 27 1.03 9.32 -7.78
CA THR A 27 2.22 8.98 -6.99
C THR A 27 2.88 10.30 -6.60
N THR A 28 2.83 10.64 -5.32
CA THR A 28 3.63 11.76 -4.79
C THR A 28 5.02 11.22 -4.52
N GLU A 29 6.01 11.70 -5.25
CA GLU A 29 7.42 11.34 -5.06
C GLU A 29 8.10 12.43 -4.24
N ASN A 30 8.70 12.05 -3.11
CA ASN A 30 9.52 12.93 -2.28
C ASN A 30 10.94 12.37 -2.18
N ARG A 31 11.96 13.21 -2.42
CA ARG A 31 13.37 12.83 -2.38
C ARG A 31 14.09 13.51 -1.23
N GLU A 32 14.79 12.74 -0.42
CA GLU A 32 15.64 13.21 0.68
C GLU A 32 17.08 12.76 0.44
N TYR A 33 18.00 13.71 0.22
CA TYR A 33 19.42 13.42 0.04
C TYR A 33 20.17 13.45 1.37
N LEU A 34 21.05 12.48 1.58
CA LEU A 34 21.94 12.40 2.74
C LEU A 34 23.30 13.02 2.42
N PRO A 35 24.10 13.40 3.45
CA PRO A 35 25.40 14.06 3.26
C PRO A 35 26.44 13.20 2.51
N ASP A 36 26.28 11.88 2.52
CA ASP A 36 27.16 10.93 1.82
C ASP A 36 26.75 10.69 0.35
N GLY A 37 25.77 11.46 -0.16
CA GLY A 37 25.27 11.37 -1.52
C GLY A 37 24.23 10.27 -1.74
N THR A 38 23.98 9.42 -0.77
CA THR A 38 22.86 8.45 -0.81
C THR A 38 21.53 9.19 -0.65
N TYR A 39 20.42 8.59 -1.05
CA TYR A 39 19.11 9.26 -0.97
C TYR A 39 17.95 8.31 -0.80
N PHE A 40 16.85 8.86 -0.27
CA PHE A 40 15.56 8.19 -0.19
C PHE A 40 14.59 8.70 -1.25
N ILE A 41 13.75 7.81 -1.75
CA ILE A 41 12.55 8.15 -2.52
C ILE A 41 11.35 7.55 -1.79
N GLU A 42 10.44 8.44 -1.37
CA GLU A 42 9.18 8.05 -0.75
C GLU A 42 8.05 8.14 -1.76
N THR A 43 7.22 7.10 -1.84
CA THR A 43 6.03 7.07 -2.69
C THR A 43 4.85 6.44 -1.96
N VAL A 44 3.64 6.94 -2.21
CA VAL A 44 2.40 6.37 -1.69
C VAL A 44 1.54 5.92 -2.88
N SER A 45 1.10 4.67 -2.86
CA SER A 45 0.26 4.10 -3.91
C SER A 45 -1.04 3.54 -3.36
N ASP A 46 -2.08 3.54 -4.22
CA ASP A 46 -3.30 2.78 -3.98
C ASP A 46 -2.98 1.29 -4.08
N SER A 47 -3.17 0.57 -2.99
CA SER A 47 -3.07 -0.88 -3.00
C SER A 47 -4.46 -1.45 -3.31
N THR A 48 -4.67 -1.90 -4.55
CA THR A 48 -5.70 -2.90 -4.78
C THR A 48 -5.16 -4.22 -4.27
N ASP A 49 -5.91 -4.92 -3.40
CA ASP A 49 -5.58 -6.31 -3.05
C ASP A 49 -5.66 -7.14 -4.33
N ASN A 50 -4.58 -7.14 -5.11
CA ASN A 50 -4.36 -8.11 -6.18
C ASN A 50 -3.89 -9.41 -5.53
N GLU A 51 -4.75 -10.02 -4.70
CA GLU A 51 -4.69 -11.45 -4.51
C GLU A 51 -5.17 -12.09 -5.82
N SER A 52 -4.22 -12.27 -6.71
CA SER A 52 -4.35 -13.04 -7.92
C SER A 52 -4.54 -14.52 -7.55
N TYR A 53 -5.78 -14.94 -7.33
CA TYR A 53 -6.25 -16.31 -7.59
C TYR A 53 -7.79 -16.34 -7.45
N PHE A 54 -8.50 -16.76 -8.51
CA PHE A 54 -9.95 -16.83 -8.69
C PHE A 54 -10.63 -15.57 -9.27
N GLY A 55 -10.27 -15.23 -10.52
CA GLY A 55 -10.64 -13.99 -11.18
C GLY A 55 -12.14 -13.62 -11.28
N PHE A 56 -13.08 -14.53 -11.34
CA PHE A 56 -14.50 -14.19 -11.49
C PHE A 56 -15.22 -14.16 -10.13
N PHE A 57 -15.05 -15.17 -9.31
CA PHE A 57 -15.71 -15.23 -7.99
C PHE A 57 -15.17 -14.16 -7.03
N ALA A 58 -13.87 -13.87 -7.06
CA ALA A 58 -13.29 -12.81 -6.26
C ALA A 58 -13.83 -11.42 -6.66
N ARG A 59 -14.01 -11.16 -7.97
CA ARG A 59 -14.64 -9.92 -8.46
C ARG A 59 -16.09 -9.81 -8.05
N LEU A 60 -16.85 -10.90 -8.13
CA LEU A 60 -18.25 -10.93 -7.72
C LEU A 60 -18.39 -10.71 -6.19
N MET A 61 -17.57 -11.38 -5.40
CA MET A 61 -17.56 -11.20 -3.94
C MET A 61 -17.07 -9.79 -3.53
N SER A 62 -16.09 -9.24 -4.25
CA SER A 62 -15.64 -7.85 -4.07
C SER A 62 -16.77 -6.84 -4.37
N PHE A 63 -17.54 -7.08 -5.44
CA PHE A 63 -18.70 -6.24 -5.78
C PHE A 63 -19.78 -6.29 -4.68
N PHE A 64 -20.14 -7.49 -4.20
CA PHE A 64 -21.10 -7.64 -3.10
C PHE A 64 -20.61 -7.00 -1.80
N ARG A 65 -19.31 -7.13 -1.50
CA ARG A 65 -18.70 -6.50 -0.33
C ARG A 65 -18.77 -4.97 -0.42
N LYS A 66 -18.42 -4.38 -1.56
CA LYS A 66 -18.55 -2.93 -1.81
C LYS A 66 -20.00 -2.46 -1.71
N LEU A 67 -20.96 -3.27 -2.18
CA LEU A 67 -22.38 -2.97 -2.08
C LEU A 67 -22.86 -2.97 -0.62
N ILE A 68 -22.41 -3.93 0.19
CA ILE A 68 -22.71 -4.00 1.62
C ILE A 68 -22.06 -2.82 2.38
N GLU A 69 -20.81 -2.47 2.04
CA GLU A 69 -20.10 -1.31 2.61
C GLU A 69 -20.82 0.01 2.27
N PHE A 70 -21.30 0.16 1.02
CA PHE A 70 -22.10 1.30 0.60
C PHE A 70 -23.39 1.46 1.41
N PHE A 71 -24.11 0.36 1.65
CA PHE A 71 -25.32 0.38 2.48
C PHE A 71 -25.05 0.63 3.96
N LYS A 72 -23.87 0.25 4.48
CA LYS A 72 -23.44 0.55 5.85
C LYS A 72 -22.86 1.96 6.00
N GLY A 73 -22.64 2.71 4.92
CA GLY A 73 -21.98 4.02 4.94
C GLY A 73 -20.52 3.97 5.40
N GLN A 74 -19.86 2.82 5.23
CA GLN A 74 -18.44 2.61 5.51
C GLN A 74 -17.68 2.37 4.22
N LYS A 75 -16.46 2.90 4.13
CA LYS A 75 -15.52 2.71 3.02
C LYS A 75 -14.23 2.12 3.55
N THR A 76 -13.73 1.07 2.93
CA THR A 76 -12.39 0.53 3.21
C THR A 76 -11.39 1.15 2.24
N VAL A 77 -10.29 1.69 2.78
CA VAL A 77 -9.17 2.26 2.03
C VAL A 77 -7.92 1.45 2.37
N ILE A 78 -7.18 1.02 1.35
CA ILE A 78 -5.91 0.31 1.50
C ILE A 78 -4.86 1.11 0.76
N LYS A 79 -3.78 1.48 1.45
CA LYS A 79 -2.66 2.23 0.88
C LYS A 79 -1.35 1.57 1.26
N THR A 80 -0.38 1.69 0.37
CA THR A 80 1.00 1.27 0.64
C THR A 80 1.95 2.44 0.41
N LYS A 81 2.77 2.69 1.42
CA LYS A 81 3.89 3.63 1.37
C LYS A 81 5.16 2.84 1.13
N TYR A 82 5.96 3.29 0.19
CA TYR A 82 7.26 2.74 -0.14
C TYR A 82 8.33 3.75 0.24
N LEU A 83 9.39 3.29 0.85
CA LEU A 83 10.61 4.04 1.11
C LEU A 83 11.76 3.29 0.45
N ASN A 84 12.23 3.81 -0.67
CA ASN A 84 13.34 3.26 -1.45
C ASN A 84 14.62 3.97 -1.07
N TYR A 85 15.68 3.22 -0.78
CA TYR A 85 17.00 3.76 -0.46
C TYR A 85 17.99 3.43 -1.57
N TYR A 86 18.67 4.46 -2.05
CA TYR A 86 19.59 4.38 -3.17
C TYR A 86 21.00 4.76 -2.77
N SER A 87 21.97 4.15 -3.45
CA SER A 87 23.38 4.58 -3.41
C SER A 87 23.56 5.95 -4.06
N SER A 88 24.73 6.56 -3.87
CA SER A 88 25.14 7.80 -4.57
C SER A 88 25.20 7.63 -6.10
N GLU A 89 25.33 6.39 -6.58
CA GLU A 89 25.37 6.03 -8.00
C GLU A 89 23.99 5.74 -8.58
N GLY A 90 22.93 5.74 -7.75
CA GLY A 90 21.55 5.51 -8.15
C GLY A 90 21.13 4.04 -8.13
N GLU A 91 21.89 3.14 -7.49
CA GLU A 91 21.52 1.75 -7.32
C GLU A 91 20.55 1.60 -6.14
N LEU A 92 19.46 0.84 -6.33
CA LEU A 92 18.49 0.55 -5.29
C LEU A 92 19.08 -0.48 -4.31
N LEU A 93 19.26 -0.09 -3.05
CA LEU A 93 19.88 -0.92 -2.03
C LEU A 93 18.84 -1.71 -1.23
N TRP A 94 17.73 -1.06 -0.88
CA TRP A 94 16.58 -1.72 -0.23
C TRP A 94 15.30 -0.90 -0.37
N THR A 95 14.15 -1.57 -0.19
CA THR A 95 12.81 -0.99 -0.19
C THR A 95 12.06 -1.41 1.05
N ALA A 96 11.66 -0.46 1.88
CA ALA A 96 10.72 -0.67 2.98
C ALA A 96 9.28 -0.38 2.51
N LYS A 97 8.32 -1.18 2.98
CA LYS A 97 6.91 -1.09 2.62
C LYS A 97 6.06 -1.08 3.88
N LEU A 98 5.21 -0.06 4.01
CA LEU A 98 4.17 0.00 5.04
C LEU A 98 2.81 -0.02 4.36
N LYS A 99 2.03 -1.06 4.61
CA LYS A 99 0.66 -1.20 4.12
C LYS A 99 -0.31 -0.92 5.25
N GLY A 100 -1.21 0.05 5.07
CA GLY A 100 -2.27 0.39 6.02
C GLY A 100 -3.65 0.08 5.43
N LYS A 101 -4.52 -0.54 6.23
CA LYS A 101 -5.93 -0.75 5.92
C LYS A 101 -6.79 0.09 6.86
N PHE A 102 -7.59 0.97 6.28
CA PHE A 102 -8.39 1.94 7.00
C PHE A 102 -9.88 1.69 6.75
N ILE A 103 -10.69 1.82 7.79
CA ILE A 103 -12.15 1.80 7.72
C ILE A 103 -12.64 3.22 7.99
N CYS A 104 -13.14 3.87 6.93
CA CYS A 104 -13.67 5.23 6.99
C CYS A 104 -15.20 5.15 7.11
N SER A 105 -15.75 5.79 8.14
CA SER A 105 -17.18 6.02 8.33
C SER A 105 -17.49 7.51 8.18
N ARG A 106 -18.77 7.89 8.27
CA ARG A 106 -19.17 9.31 8.19
C ARG A 106 -18.60 10.20 9.29
N SER A 107 -18.22 9.62 10.45
CA SER A 107 -17.80 10.36 11.63
C SER A 107 -16.43 9.97 12.16
N ALA A 108 -15.82 8.89 11.66
CA ALA A 108 -14.56 8.39 12.18
C ALA A 108 -13.77 7.59 11.13
N VAL A 109 -12.47 7.55 11.31
CA VAL A 109 -11.55 6.67 10.58
C VAL A 109 -10.75 5.89 11.59
N ILE A 110 -10.58 4.61 11.34
CA ILE A 110 -9.72 3.73 12.13
C ILE A 110 -8.78 2.96 11.23
N CYS A 111 -7.52 2.82 11.62
CA CYS A 111 -6.61 1.86 11.06
C CYS A 111 -6.96 0.47 11.59
N SER A 112 -7.35 -0.44 10.71
CA SER A 112 -7.79 -1.79 11.10
C SER A 112 -6.68 -2.84 10.98
N SER A 113 -5.63 -2.55 10.23
CA SER A 113 -4.39 -3.32 10.20
C SER A 113 -3.26 -2.50 9.62
N ALA A 114 -2.04 -2.77 10.09
CA ALA A 114 -0.79 -2.27 9.55
C ALA A 114 0.16 -3.43 9.34
N ASP A 115 0.78 -3.50 8.17
CA ASP A 115 1.77 -4.52 7.81
C ASP A 115 3.04 -3.86 7.32
N PHE A 116 4.19 -4.34 7.78
CA PHE A 116 5.51 -3.86 7.37
C PHE A 116 6.33 -4.99 6.75
N SER A 117 7.02 -4.67 5.67
CA SER A 117 8.02 -5.55 5.07
C SER A 117 9.18 -4.75 4.50
N ILE A 118 10.33 -5.41 4.32
CA ILE A 118 11.50 -4.82 3.68
C ILE A 118 12.10 -5.83 2.70
N ASP A 119 12.41 -5.36 1.49
CA ASP A 119 13.15 -6.09 0.47
C ASP A 119 14.57 -5.51 0.40
N ILE A 120 15.58 -6.33 0.62
CA ILE A 120 17.00 -5.94 0.60
C ILE A 120 17.63 -6.52 -0.66
N PHE A 121 18.23 -5.66 -1.49
CA PHE A 121 18.82 -6.03 -2.78
C PHE A 121 20.35 -6.09 -2.72
N ASP A 122 20.96 -5.33 -1.81
CA ASP A 122 22.41 -5.35 -1.58
C ASP A 122 22.72 -6.18 -0.33
N SER A 123 23.55 -7.21 -0.50
CA SER A 123 23.92 -8.18 0.54
C SER A 123 24.71 -7.57 1.72
N ASP A 124 25.26 -6.37 1.57
CA ASP A 124 25.94 -5.66 2.66
C ASP A 124 24.94 -5.11 3.68
N TRP A 125 23.63 -5.09 3.36
CA TRP A 125 22.58 -4.58 4.23
C TRP A 125 21.81 -5.70 4.92
N THR A 126 21.37 -5.46 6.15
CA THR A 126 20.52 -6.38 6.93
C THR A 126 19.52 -5.62 7.78
N LEU A 127 18.30 -6.15 7.91
CA LEU A 127 17.31 -5.67 8.87
C LEU A 127 17.74 -6.04 10.28
N VAL A 128 17.88 -5.06 11.17
CA VAL A 128 18.27 -5.25 12.58
C VAL A 128 17.05 -5.38 13.48
N SER A 129 16.07 -4.51 13.27
CA SER A 129 14.83 -4.49 14.04
C SER A 129 13.71 -3.89 13.22
N SER A 130 12.48 -4.30 13.50
CA SER A 130 11.27 -3.66 12.98
C SER A 130 10.13 -3.83 13.97
N SER A 131 9.24 -2.83 14.02
CA SER A 131 7.96 -2.88 14.70
C SER A 131 6.90 -2.27 13.80
N CYS A 132 5.67 -2.73 13.93
CA CYS A 132 4.53 -2.20 13.20
C CYS A 132 3.33 -2.13 14.14
N SER A 133 2.60 -1.00 14.10
CA SER A 133 1.46 -0.76 14.99
C SER A 133 0.39 0.10 14.33
N GLU A 134 -0.81 0.03 14.87
CA GLU A 134 -1.96 0.86 14.52
C GLU A 134 -2.28 1.80 15.68
N GLN A 135 -2.51 3.08 15.37
CA GLN A 135 -2.99 4.06 16.34
C GLN A 135 -4.09 4.91 15.69
N GLU A 136 -5.31 4.82 16.20
CA GLU A 136 -6.47 5.57 15.69
C GLU A 136 -6.60 5.43 14.16
N ASN A 137 -6.31 6.51 13.40
CA ASN A 137 -6.36 6.57 11.94
C ASN A 137 -4.96 6.45 11.28
N THR A 138 -3.97 5.95 12.01
CA THR A 138 -2.56 5.94 11.59
C THR A 138 -2.00 4.52 11.62
N ALA A 139 -1.32 4.11 10.56
CA ALA A 139 -0.42 2.98 10.53
C ALA A 139 1.01 3.48 10.72
N ILE A 140 1.79 2.84 11.60
CA ILE A 140 3.15 3.24 11.96
C ILE A 140 4.06 2.03 11.84
N ALA A 141 5.23 2.22 11.22
CA ALA A 141 6.32 1.25 11.24
C ALA A 141 7.63 1.94 11.63
N GLU A 142 8.35 1.37 12.58
CA GLU A 142 9.70 1.74 12.93
C GLU A 142 10.64 0.60 12.56
N PHE A 143 11.79 0.91 11.97
CA PHE A 143 12.76 -0.10 11.60
C PHE A 143 14.19 0.42 11.58
N SER A 144 15.14 -0.50 11.73
CA SER A 144 16.58 -0.20 11.63
C SER A 144 17.24 -1.17 10.66
N VAL A 145 17.99 -0.64 9.72
CA VAL A 145 18.78 -1.39 8.74
C VAL A 145 20.26 -1.05 8.93
N ARG A 146 21.11 -2.07 8.87
CA ARG A 146 22.55 -1.92 9.07
C ARG A 146 23.32 -2.35 7.83
N GLN A 147 24.29 -1.52 7.44
CA GLN A 147 25.30 -1.88 6.48
C GLN A 147 26.50 -2.49 7.20
N THR A 148 26.96 -3.67 6.72
CA THR A 148 28.12 -4.37 7.28
C THR A 148 29.01 -4.81 6.13
N LYS A 149 30.29 -4.45 6.18
CA LYS A 149 31.28 -4.89 5.19
C LYS A 149 32.42 -5.58 5.88
N LEU A 150 32.77 -6.80 5.43
CA LEU A 150 33.81 -7.63 6.05
C LEU A 150 33.62 -7.78 7.58
N LEU A 151 32.36 -7.99 8.01
CA LEU A 151 31.96 -8.11 9.42
C LEU A 151 32.08 -6.83 10.25
N VAL A 152 32.43 -5.71 9.64
CA VAL A 152 32.51 -4.40 10.32
C VAL A 152 31.23 -3.61 10.02
N PRO A 153 30.48 -3.18 11.04
CA PRO A 153 29.31 -2.32 10.84
C PRO A 153 29.79 -0.93 10.39
N LEU A 154 29.30 -0.46 9.26
CA LEU A 154 29.65 0.84 8.67
C LEU A 154 28.61 1.91 8.96
N LYS A 155 27.33 1.57 8.81
CA LYS A 155 26.23 2.51 8.90
C LYS A 155 24.98 1.82 9.43
N THR A 156 24.25 2.49 10.31
CA THR A 156 22.90 2.06 10.72
C THR A 156 21.92 3.18 10.41
N ILE A 157 20.84 2.84 9.73
CA ILE A 157 19.76 3.76 9.39
C ILE A 157 18.54 3.32 10.19
N THR A 158 18.01 4.21 11.01
CA THR A 158 16.73 4.04 11.70
C THR A 158 15.73 5.02 11.10
N LYS A 159 14.57 4.52 10.70
CA LYS A 159 13.50 5.32 10.10
C LYS A 159 12.15 4.92 10.68
N GLU A 160 11.25 5.91 10.69
CA GLU A 160 9.83 5.73 10.93
C GLU A 160 9.07 6.00 9.64
N MET A 161 8.08 5.18 9.38
CA MET A 161 7.12 5.38 8.29
C MET A 161 5.72 5.49 8.88
N THR A 162 4.95 6.45 8.42
CA THR A 162 3.57 6.66 8.85
C THR A 162 2.63 6.77 7.65
N LEU A 163 1.41 6.24 7.77
CA LEU A 163 0.29 6.45 6.87
C LEU A 163 -0.88 6.96 7.70
N ILE A 164 -1.34 8.18 7.43
CA ILE A 164 -2.46 8.82 8.14
C ILE A 164 -3.63 8.96 7.17
N CYS A 165 -4.77 8.38 7.51
CA CYS A 165 -5.97 8.44 6.69
C CYS A 165 -6.94 9.50 7.24
N ASP A 166 -7.42 10.40 6.38
CA ASP A 166 -8.47 11.36 6.72
C ASP A 166 -9.88 10.77 6.55
N ILE A 167 -10.90 11.51 7.00
CA ILE A 167 -12.31 11.08 6.94
C ILE A 167 -12.82 10.90 5.50
N ASN A 168 -12.18 11.52 4.51
CA ASN A 168 -12.52 11.39 3.10
C ASN A 168 -11.85 10.17 2.46
N GLY A 169 -10.92 9.52 3.19
CA GLY A 169 -10.12 8.39 2.73
C GLY A 169 -8.86 8.80 1.97
N ASN A 170 -8.42 10.07 2.10
CA ASN A 170 -7.12 10.48 1.60
C ASN A 170 -6.05 10.08 2.61
N VAL A 171 -4.91 9.60 2.11
CA VAL A 171 -3.78 9.16 2.93
C VAL A 171 -2.55 10.00 2.61
N LYS A 172 -1.84 10.37 3.67
CA LYS A 172 -0.57 11.11 3.61
C LYS A 172 0.56 10.29 4.20
#